data_cb75db151b99df60ed1c3afd897c261a
#
_entry.id   cb75db151b99df60ed1c3afd897c261a
#
_cell.length_a   1.000
_cell.length_b   1.000
_cell.length_c   1.000
_cell.angle_alpha   90.00
_cell.angle_beta   90.00
_cell.angle_gamma   90.00
#
_symmetry.space_group_name_H-M   'P 1'
#
loop_
_entity.id
_entity.type
_entity.pdbx_description
1 polymer ?
#
loop_
_entity_poly.entity_id
_entity_poly.type
_entity_poly.pdbx_seq_one_letter_code
_entity_poly.pdbx_strand_id
1 'polypeptide(L)'
;MGPYYNRVLNYHGAQDISYMLMNSPLIRRGCTAFGAWGAATTENHLLCGRNFDWEADPVFDEDRILIICEPKNGIAFISLAWAGMAGCVSGMNREGVSVTVNGAPSHLPADSATPTCLVAREVLEHAHNLAEATEIIRQRQVFVSAMFLVGSRADGKFIVVEKTPEKMAVREPEKNEDSLVCANHYLTAELKDDPINETFKRADTSVPRFERMTELLRGETNRLDAAACAAILRDRRLPGGALAGNGHRGSLNPLIATHSVVMDLTAGIFWAATPPHQLGKFVAFDVNAPEKLLPEATLPEDSFLTDGGYKNYLAAKNDLSDCALALKKGGLVKALESVQAAEKNNPGFYQNSWLLAEVLFRQGKQAEAAQACRQALAGKPALAGERRKIQELLDRATVQK
;
A
#
# COMPACT_ATOMS: atom_id res chain seq x y z
N MET A 1 3.19 4.06 -32.96
CA MET A 1 3.22 2.99 -31.96
C MET A 1 4.06 1.85 -32.51
N GLY A 2 5.01 1.29 -31.72
CA GLY A 2 5.91 0.22 -32.15
C GLY A 2 5.22 -1.15 -32.31
N PRO A 3 5.98 -2.20 -32.66
CA PRO A 3 5.48 -3.57 -32.78
C PRO A 3 4.74 -4.02 -31.51
N TYR A 4 3.79 -4.96 -31.65
CA TYR A 4 2.99 -5.47 -30.51
C TYR A 4 3.84 -5.92 -29.33
N TYR A 5 4.95 -6.59 -29.59
CA TYR A 5 5.89 -7.03 -28.56
C TYR A 5 6.39 -5.87 -27.69
N ASN A 6 6.82 -4.79 -28.31
CA ASN A 6 7.34 -3.62 -27.58
C ASN A 6 6.24 -2.92 -26.78
N ARG A 7 4.97 -2.97 -27.23
CA ARG A 7 3.84 -2.42 -26.46
C ARG A 7 3.58 -3.23 -25.19
N VAL A 8 3.60 -4.55 -25.30
CA VAL A 8 3.43 -5.45 -24.14
C VAL A 8 4.59 -5.24 -23.16
N LEU A 9 5.83 -5.21 -23.65
CA LEU A 9 7.00 -4.97 -22.83
C LEU A 9 6.94 -3.60 -22.14
N ASN A 10 6.59 -2.55 -22.86
CA ASN A 10 6.43 -1.20 -22.31
C ASN A 10 5.30 -1.12 -21.28
N TYR A 11 4.20 -1.86 -21.49
CA TYR A 11 3.11 -1.92 -20.52
C TYR A 11 3.59 -2.55 -19.19
N HIS A 12 4.36 -3.64 -19.24
CA HIS A 12 4.94 -4.26 -18.04
C HIS A 12 6.03 -3.40 -17.41
N GLY A 13 6.80 -2.68 -18.20
CA GLY A 13 7.76 -1.69 -17.72
C GLY A 13 7.10 -0.44 -17.12
N ALA A 14 5.84 -0.15 -17.44
CA ALA A 14 5.16 1.04 -16.95
C ALA A 14 5.03 1.07 -15.42
N GLN A 15 4.85 -0.08 -14.78
CA GLN A 15 4.85 -0.20 -13.31
C GLN A 15 6.22 0.18 -12.75
N ASP A 16 7.30 -0.34 -13.30
CA ASP A 16 8.66 -0.07 -12.86
C ASP A 16 9.05 1.39 -13.14
N ILE A 17 8.70 1.92 -14.33
CA ILE A 17 8.87 3.35 -14.66
C ILE A 17 8.14 4.21 -13.63
N SER A 18 6.95 3.80 -13.24
CA SER A 18 6.21 4.52 -12.23
C SER A 18 6.82 4.38 -10.82
N TYR A 19 7.56 3.31 -10.52
CA TYR A 19 8.39 3.23 -9.31
C TYR A 19 9.58 4.20 -9.34
N MET A 20 10.19 4.45 -10.49
CA MET A 20 11.21 5.51 -10.65
C MET A 20 10.68 6.89 -10.30
N LEU A 21 9.39 7.13 -10.58
CA LEU A 21 8.73 8.40 -10.29
C LEU A 21 8.23 8.49 -8.84
N MET A 22 8.50 7.52 -7.96
CA MET A 22 8.10 7.55 -6.54
C MET A 22 8.59 8.79 -5.79
N ASN A 23 9.72 9.35 -6.21
CA ASN A 23 10.21 10.63 -5.68
C ASN A 23 9.48 11.85 -6.30
N SER A 24 8.58 11.64 -7.26
CA SER A 24 7.77 12.69 -7.87
C SER A 24 6.53 12.98 -7.01
N PRO A 25 6.21 14.25 -6.73
CA PRO A 25 4.94 14.60 -6.08
C PRO A 25 3.70 14.26 -6.89
N LEU A 26 3.86 13.84 -8.15
CA LEU A 26 2.77 13.50 -9.08
C LEU A 26 2.27 12.07 -8.92
N ILE A 27 3.08 11.17 -8.35
CA ILE A 27 2.69 9.76 -8.22
C ILE A 27 2.76 9.36 -6.74
N ARG A 28 1.59 9.19 -6.14
CA ARG A 28 1.43 8.79 -4.74
C ARG A 28 1.11 7.31 -4.68
N ARG A 29 2.06 6.55 -4.19
CA ARG A 29 1.94 5.11 -4.00
C ARG A 29 2.36 4.71 -2.61
N GLY A 30 1.87 3.57 -2.20
CA GLY A 30 2.32 2.86 -1.04
C GLY A 30 2.01 1.38 -1.22
N CYS A 31 2.73 0.54 -0.52
CA CYS A 31 2.38 -0.87 -0.39
C CYS A 31 2.66 -1.25 1.04
N THR A 32 1.82 -2.09 1.60
CA THR A 32 2.08 -2.69 2.91
C THR A 32 1.71 -4.16 2.84
N ALA A 33 2.63 -5.01 3.24
CA ALA A 33 2.42 -6.44 3.26
C ALA A 33 2.98 -7.02 4.57
N PHE A 34 2.44 -8.14 4.99
CA PHE A 34 2.94 -8.91 6.11
C PHE A 34 2.82 -10.40 5.86
N GLY A 35 3.70 -11.16 6.49
CA GLY A 35 3.57 -12.59 6.71
C GLY A 35 3.44 -12.87 8.20
N ALA A 36 2.62 -13.84 8.57
CA ALA A 36 2.46 -14.31 9.94
C ALA A 36 2.37 -15.85 9.96
N TRP A 37 2.89 -16.48 11.01
CA TRP A 37 2.95 -17.93 11.13
C TRP A 37 3.08 -18.35 12.60
N GLY A 38 3.19 -19.65 12.85
CA GLY A 38 3.45 -20.20 14.18
C GLY A 38 2.45 -19.75 15.22
N ALA A 39 2.94 -19.29 16.38
CA ALA A 39 2.09 -18.89 17.49
C ALA A 39 1.25 -17.64 17.22
N ALA A 40 1.59 -16.83 16.21
CA ALA A 40 0.82 -15.64 15.84
C ALA A 40 -0.49 -15.97 15.12
N THR A 41 -0.63 -17.17 14.54
CA THR A 41 -1.78 -17.54 13.70
C THR A 41 -2.60 -18.66 14.32
N THR A 42 -3.87 -18.76 13.93
CA THR A 42 -4.73 -19.87 14.28
C THR A 42 -4.21 -21.13 13.59
N GLU A 43 -4.13 -22.24 14.36
CA GLU A 43 -3.69 -23.56 13.89
C GLU A 43 -2.28 -23.56 13.25
N ASN A 44 -1.45 -22.55 13.55
CA ASN A 44 -0.11 -22.35 13.01
C ASN A 44 -0.08 -22.21 11.46
N HIS A 45 -1.15 -21.71 10.87
CA HIS A 45 -1.18 -21.44 9.44
C HIS A 45 -0.17 -20.37 9.02
N LEU A 46 0.28 -20.41 7.77
CA LEU A 46 1.08 -19.36 7.17
C LEU A 46 0.15 -18.39 6.43
N LEU A 47 0.01 -17.19 6.98
CA LEU A 47 -0.88 -16.15 6.46
C LEU A 47 -0.08 -14.99 5.90
N CYS A 48 -0.49 -14.49 4.73
CA CYS A 48 0.04 -13.28 4.13
C CYS A 48 -1.11 -12.30 3.86
N GLY A 49 -0.91 -11.04 4.21
CA GLY A 49 -1.83 -9.96 3.87
C GLY A 49 -1.13 -8.83 3.13
N ARG A 50 -1.80 -8.22 2.15
CA ARG A 50 -1.19 -7.15 1.36
C ARG A 50 -2.19 -6.14 0.82
N ASN A 51 -1.87 -4.83 0.98
CA ASN A 51 -2.48 -3.71 0.27
C ASN A 51 -1.52 -3.17 -0.80
N PHE A 52 -2.02 -3.00 -2.02
CA PHE A 52 -1.35 -2.27 -3.09
C PHE A 52 -2.03 -0.91 -3.24
N ASP A 53 -1.38 0.10 -2.68
CA ASP A 53 -1.91 1.46 -2.66
C ASP A 53 -1.37 2.25 -3.85
N TRP A 54 -2.28 2.72 -4.68
CA TRP A 54 -1.94 3.57 -5.81
C TRP A 54 -3.08 4.56 -6.06
N GLU A 55 -2.80 5.84 -5.85
CA GLU A 55 -3.76 6.90 -6.14
C GLU A 55 -3.82 7.14 -7.66
N ALA A 56 -4.55 6.25 -8.34
CA ALA A 56 -4.71 6.20 -9.77
C ALA A 56 -6.19 6.42 -10.16
N ASP A 57 -6.48 6.30 -11.44
CA ASP A 57 -7.85 6.33 -11.96
C ASP A 57 -8.70 5.21 -11.32
N PRO A 58 -9.97 5.44 -10.99
CA PRO A 58 -10.89 4.45 -10.42
C PRO A 58 -10.92 3.10 -11.17
N VAL A 59 -10.66 3.09 -12.48
CA VAL A 59 -10.59 1.86 -13.29
C VAL A 59 -9.62 0.82 -12.70
N PHE A 60 -8.53 1.24 -12.05
CA PHE A 60 -7.59 0.31 -11.40
C PHE A 60 -8.13 -0.33 -10.13
N ASP A 61 -9.17 0.24 -9.54
CA ASP A 61 -9.89 -0.36 -8.42
C ASP A 61 -11.09 -1.19 -8.91
N GLU A 62 -11.80 -0.74 -9.93
CA GLU A 62 -13.05 -1.35 -10.41
C GLU A 62 -12.80 -2.57 -11.29
N ASP A 63 -11.81 -2.50 -12.21
CA ASP A 63 -11.55 -3.52 -13.24
C ASP A 63 -10.37 -4.44 -12.90
N ARG A 64 -10.25 -4.86 -11.64
CA ARG A 64 -9.30 -5.89 -11.23
C ARG A 64 -9.66 -7.25 -11.81
N ILE A 65 -8.66 -8.03 -12.15
CA ILE A 65 -8.84 -9.40 -12.63
C ILE A 65 -8.08 -10.40 -11.75
N LEU A 66 -8.67 -11.56 -11.56
CA LEU A 66 -7.99 -12.71 -11.01
C LEU A 66 -7.36 -13.50 -12.16
N ILE A 67 -6.06 -13.68 -12.12
CA ILE A 67 -5.33 -14.51 -13.08
C ILE A 67 -5.18 -15.90 -12.48
N ILE A 68 -5.72 -16.90 -13.17
CA ILE A 68 -5.48 -18.31 -12.93
C ILE A 68 -4.54 -18.77 -14.04
N CYS A 69 -3.34 -19.18 -13.69
CA CYS A 69 -2.32 -19.57 -14.66
C CYS A 69 -1.90 -21.02 -14.44
N GLU A 70 -1.98 -21.81 -15.50
CA GLU A 70 -1.51 -23.21 -15.55
C GLU A 70 -0.44 -23.33 -16.63
N PRO A 71 0.82 -22.98 -16.31
CA PRO A 71 1.89 -23.03 -17.29
C PRO A 71 2.23 -24.47 -17.66
N LYS A 72 2.52 -24.71 -18.94
CA LYS A 72 2.80 -26.07 -19.46
C LYS A 72 4.01 -26.75 -18.75
N ASN A 73 5.00 -25.96 -18.36
CA ASN A 73 6.25 -26.42 -17.73
C ASN A 73 6.54 -25.65 -16.45
N GLY A 74 5.55 -25.45 -15.59
CA GLY A 74 5.70 -24.72 -14.34
C GLY A 74 4.59 -25.02 -13.36
N ILE A 75 4.64 -24.41 -12.22
CA ILE A 75 3.69 -24.55 -11.12
C ILE A 75 2.47 -23.66 -11.41
N ALA A 76 1.28 -24.23 -11.30
CA ALA A 76 0.06 -23.44 -11.41
C ALA A 76 -0.07 -22.44 -10.24
N PHE A 77 -0.58 -21.24 -10.53
CA PHE A 77 -0.69 -20.17 -9.55
C PHE A 77 -1.91 -19.28 -9.77
N ILE A 78 -2.26 -18.54 -8.74
CA ILE A 78 -3.29 -17.50 -8.74
C ILE A 78 -2.65 -16.15 -8.40
N SER A 79 -3.10 -15.09 -9.07
CA SER A 79 -2.61 -13.72 -8.85
C SER A 79 -3.72 -12.70 -9.09
N LEU A 80 -3.74 -11.61 -8.32
CA LEU A 80 -4.61 -10.47 -8.56
C LEU A 80 -3.87 -9.39 -9.36
N ALA A 81 -4.45 -8.94 -10.47
CA ALA A 81 -3.82 -8.02 -11.41
C ALA A 81 -4.86 -7.19 -12.18
N TRP A 82 -4.47 -6.63 -13.30
CA TRP A 82 -5.30 -5.85 -14.20
C TRP A 82 -5.25 -6.39 -15.62
N ALA A 83 -6.28 -6.09 -16.42
CA ALA A 83 -6.38 -6.53 -17.79
C ALA A 83 -5.12 -6.14 -18.62
N GLY A 84 -4.58 -7.11 -19.35
CA GLY A 84 -3.35 -6.95 -20.14
C GLY A 84 -2.05 -7.14 -19.38
N MET A 85 -2.08 -7.28 -18.05
CA MET A 85 -0.88 -7.56 -17.25
C MET A 85 -0.57 -9.06 -17.27
N ALA A 86 0.61 -9.43 -17.78
CA ALA A 86 1.12 -10.81 -17.74
C ALA A 86 2.04 -11.07 -16.53
N GLY A 87 2.53 -10.02 -15.88
CA GLY A 87 3.31 -10.10 -14.64
C GLY A 87 2.44 -10.26 -13.40
N CYS A 88 3.08 -10.48 -12.25
CA CYS A 88 2.43 -10.65 -10.96
C CYS A 88 2.95 -9.61 -9.96
N VAL A 89 2.08 -9.11 -9.10
CA VAL A 89 2.48 -8.23 -7.99
C VAL A 89 2.02 -8.75 -6.63
N SER A 90 1.08 -9.71 -6.64
CA SER A 90 0.62 -10.47 -5.48
C SER A 90 0.05 -11.79 -5.97
N GLY A 91 0.57 -12.89 -5.50
CA GLY A 91 0.08 -14.22 -5.90
C GLY A 91 0.61 -15.35 -5.03
N MET A 92 0.03 -16.53 -5.26
CA MET A 92 0.41 -17.78 -4.59
C MET A 92 0.34 -18.93 -5.58
N ASN A 93 1.30 -19.84 -5.53
CA ASN A 93 1.31 -21.06 -6.34
C ASN A 93 0.79 -22.28 -5.56
N ARG A 94 0.53 -23.39 -6.27
CA ARG A 94 0.02 -24.65 -5.70
C ARG A 94 0.98 -25.32 -4.71
N GLU A 95 2.28 -25.05 -4.79
CA GLU A 95 3.27 -25.55 -3.84
C GLU A 95 3.29 -24.76 -2.52
N GLY A 96 2.48 -23.69 -2.42
CA GLY A 96 2.38 -22.84 -1.24
C GLY A 96 3.52 -21.83 -1.14
N VAL A 97 4.08 -21.40 -2.27
CA VAL A 97 4.94 -20.23 -2.34
C VAL A 97 4.10 -19.01 -2.69
N SER A 98 4.21 -17.94 -1.89
CA SER A 98 3.60 -16.66 -2.17
C SER A 98 4.64 -15.60 -2.43
N VAL A 99 4.29 -14.61 -3.24
CA VAL A 99 5.12 -13.42 -3.45
C VAL A 99 4.26 -12.16 -3.53
N THR A 100 4.72 -11.09 -2.87
CA THR A 100 4.20 -9.73 -3.07
C THR A 100 5.35 -8.80 -3.43
N VAL A 101 5.09 -7.83 -4.32
CA VAL A 101 6.09 -6.85 -4.76
C VAL A 101 5.74 -5.49 -4.20
N ASN A 102 6.62 -4.93 -3.38
CA ASN A 102 6.53 -3.58 -2.88
C ASN A 102 7.62 -2.71 -3.53
N GLY A 103 7.24 -1.57 -4.09
CA GLY A 103 8.23 -0.61 -4.61
C GLY A 103 9.12 -0.07 -3.49
N ALA A 104 10.36 0.22 -3.82
CA ALA A 104 11.33 0.79 -2.91
C ALA A 104 12.02 2.01 -3.55
N PRO A 105 12.59 2.93 -2.75
CA PRO A 105 13.35 4.05 -3.31
C PRO A 105 14.56 3.55 -4.07
N SER A 106 14.82 4.16 -5.23
CA SER A 106 15.86 3.69 -6.15
C SER A 106 16.67 4.84 -6.72
N HIS A 107 17.95 4.59 -6.94
CA HIS A 107 18.74 5.35 -7.89
C HIS A 107 18.22 5.09 -9.31
N LEU A 108 18.51 5.98 -10.25
CA LEU A 108 18.15 5.80 -11.65
C LEU A 108 18.77 4.50 -12.17
N PRO A 109 18.01 3.72 -12.94
CA PRO A 109 18.43 2.39 -13.35
C PRO A 109 19.51 2.43 -14.43
N ALA A 110 20.22 1.31 -14.56
CA ALA A 110 20.98 0.97 -15.74
C ALA A 110 20.07 0.49 -16.89
N ASP A 111 20.60 0.41 -18.10
CA ASP A 111 19.96 0.37 -19.40
C ASP A 111 18.78 -0.61 -19.58
N SER A 112 18.93 -1.90 -19.44
CA SER A 112 17.89 -2.88 -19.75
C SER A 112 17.82 -3.95 -18.69
N ALA A 113 16.62 -4.23 -18.19
CA ALA A 113 16.44 -5.21 -17.12
C ALA A 113 15.04 -5.82 -17.13
N THR A 114 14.83 -6.84 -16.30
CA THR A 114 13.56 -7.53 -16.16
C THR A 114 12.60 -6.70 -15.30
N PRO A 115 11.38 -6.39 -15.74
CA PRO A 115 10.36 -5.81 -14.90
C PRO A 115 10.10 -6.64 -13.64
N THR A 116 9.96 -5.97 -12.50
CA THR A 116 9.82 -6.64 -11.19
C THR A 116 8.60 -7.55 -11.11
N CYS A 117 7.52 -7.19 -11.79
CA CYS A 117 6.32 -8.02 -11.89
C CYS A 117 6.54 -9.34 -12.67
N LEU A 118 7.46 -9.36 -13.63
CA LEU A 118 7.83 -10.59 -14.35
C LEU A 118 8.75 -11.46 -13.50
N VAL A 119 9.62 -10.88 -12.69
CA VAL A 119 10.42 -11.64 -11.69
C VAL A 119 9.50 -12.33 -10.69
N ALA A 120 8.49 -11.62 -10.16
CA ALA A 120 7.52 -12.21 -9.25
C ALA A 120 6.72 -13.35 -9.90
N ARG A 121 6.35 -13.20 -11.17
CA ARG A 121 5.70 -14.26 -11.93
C ARG A 121 6.61 -15.49 -12.06
N GLU A 122 7.87 -15.32 -12.37
CA GLU A 122 8.83 -16.41 -12.48
C GLU A 122 9.01 -17.17 -11.15
N VAL A 123 8.97 -16.45 -10.02
CA VAL A 123 8.93 -17.07 -8.67
C VAL A 123 7.70 -17.96 -8.54
N LEU A 124 6.51 -17.48 -8.92
CA LEU A 124 5.29 -18.27 -8.83
C LEU A 124 5.28 -19.47 -9.78
N GLU A 125 5.88 -19.35 -10.95
CA GLU A 125 5.94 -20.42 -11.93
C GLU A 125 6.93 -21.55 -11.59
N HIS A 126 7.99 -21.24 -10.81
CA HIS A 126 9.11 -22.17 -10.68
C HIS A 126 9.62 -22.43 -9.28
N ALA A 127 9.29 -21.64 -8.28
CA ALA A 127 9.79 -21.83 -6.93
C ALA A 127 8.92 -22.79 -6.10
N HIS A 128 9.55 -23.76 -5.43
CA HIS A 128 8.94 -24.70 -4.51
C HIS A 128 9.23 -24.31 -3.03
N ASN A 129 10.21 -23.44 -2.80
CA ASN A 129 10.66 -23.04 -1.48
C ASN A 129 11.37 -21.66 -1.52
N LEU A 130 11.76 -21.14 -0.33
CA LEU A 130 12.42 -19.83 -0.21
C LEU A 130 13.76 -19.76 -0.91
N ALA A 131 14.53 -20.86 -0.91
CA ALA A 131 15.84 -20.89 -1.53
C ALA A 131 15.74 -20.72 -3.06
N GLU A 132 14.81 -21.45 -3.69
CA GLU A 132 14.55 -21.34 -5.14
C GLU A 132 14.00 -19.97 -5.51
N ALA A 133 13.03 -19.44 -4.73
CA ALA A 133 12.49 -18.10 -4.94
C ALA A 133 13.60 -17.03 -4.85
N THR A 134 14.46 -17.12 -3.84
CA THR A 134 15.58 -16.21 -3.64
C THR A 134 16.56 -16.27 -4.80
N GLU A 135 16.86 -17.47 -5.31
CA GLU A 135 17.78 -17.66 -6.43
C GLU A 135 17.22 -17.09 -7.74
N ILE A 136 15.92 -17.30 -8.02
CA ILE A 136 15.24 -16.69 -9.16
C ILE A 136 15.37 -15.16 -9.11
N ILE A 137 15.05 -14.56 -7.95
CA ILE A 137 15.16 -13.11 -7.76
C ILE A 137 16.62 -12.66 -7.93
N ARG A 138 17.59 -13.42 -7.43
CA ARG A 138 19.03 -13.10 -7.54
C ARG A 138 19.50 -13.05 -8.98
N GLN A 139 19.11 -14.03 -9.78
CA GLN A 139 19.58 -14.17 -11.18
C GLN A 139 19.05 -13.08 -12.11
N ARG A 140 17.94 -12.43 -11.76
CA ARG A 140 17.33 -11.38 -12.60
C ARG A 140 17.89 -10.01 -12.24
N GLN A 141 18.45 -9.32 -13.21
CA GLN A 141 18.70 -7.89 -13.08
C GLN A 141 17.37 -7.15 -13.15
N VAL A 142 17.06 -6.37 -12.12
CA VAL A 142 15.84 -5.56 -12.06
C VAL A 142 16.11 -4.13 -12.52
N PHE A 143 15.11 -3.53 -13.13
CA PHE A 143 15.20 -2.16 -13.65
C PHE A 143 15.09 -1.11 -12.54
N VAL A 144 14.25 -1.36 -11.53
CA VAL A 144 14.04 -0.52 -10.36
C VAL A 144 14.17 -1.33 -9.08
N SER A 145 14.35 -0.65 -7.99
CA SER A 145 14.40 -1.28 -6.69
C SER A 145 13.02 -1.76 -6.25
N ALA A 146 12.97 -2.94 -5.68
CA ALA A 146 11.77 -3.54 -5.14
C ALA A 146 12.10 -4.40 -3.91
N MET A 147 11.08 -4.63 -3.11
CA MET A 147 11.09 -5.61 -2.03
C MET A 147 10.09 -6.71 -2.35
N PHE A 148 10.53 -7.95 -2.22
CA PHE A 148 9.71 -9.13 -2.41
C PHE A 148 9.49 -9.75 -1.03
N LEU A 149 8.27 -9.70 -0.51
CA LEU A 149 7.89 -10.55 0.63
C LEU A 149 7.53 -11.91 0.05
N VAL A 150 8.29 -12.92 0.41
CA VAL A 150 8.13 -14.29 -0.07
C VAL A 150 7.82 -15.19 1.12
N GLY A 151 6.72 -15.96 1.00
CA GLY A 151 6.34 -16.99 1.95
C GLY A 151 6.50 -18.39 1.34
N SER A 152 6.79 -19.38 2.15
CA SER A 152 6.87 -20.78 1.70
C SER A 152 6.30 -21.73 2.73
N ARG A 153 5.32 -22.53 2.32
CA ARG A 153 4.76 -23.62 3.13
C ARG A 153 5.81 -24.65 3.48
N ALA A 154 6.70 -24.99 2.56
CA ALA A 154 7.76 -25.96 2.80
C ALA A 154 8.76 -25.51 3.86
N ASP A 155 9.05 -24.19 3.93
CA ASP A 155 9.98 -23.62 4.92
C ASP A 155 9.29 -23.16 6.21
N GLY A 156 7.95 -23.07 6.22
CA GLY A 156 7.15 -22.67 7.39
C GLY A 156 7.37 -21.22 7.82
N LYS A 157 7.82 -20.32 6.94
CA LYS A 157 8.13 -18.92 7.26
C LYS A 157 8.06 -17.99 6.05
N PHE A 158 8.28 -16.71 6.32
CA PHE A 158 8.44 -15.65 5.31
C PHE A 158 9.82 -15.02 5.40
N ILE A 159 10.27 -14.46 4.27
CA ILE A 159 11.44 -13.60 4.15
C ILE A 159 11.11 -12.36 3.33
N VAL A 160 11.89 -11.29 3.47
CA VAL A 160 11.86 -10.14 2.56
C VAL A 160 13.17 -10.08 1.79
N VAL A 161 13.08 -10.16 0.47
CA VAL A 161 14.23 -9.94 -0.42
C VAL A 161 14.22 -8.46 -0.83
N GLU A 162 15.18 -7.71 -0.36
CA GLU A 162 15.41 -6.31 -0.73
C GLU A 162 16.37 -6.27 -1.92
N LYS A 163 15.90 -5.77 -3.06
CA LYS A 163 16.68 -5.80 -4.31
C LYS A 163 16.70 -4.44 -4.98
N THR A 164 17.91 -3.99 -5.28
CA THR A 164 18.20 -2.87 -6.17
C THR A 164 18.77 -3.38 -7.48
N PRO A 165 18.94 -2.54 -8.52
CA PRO A 165 19.64 -2.92 -9.73
C PRO A 165 21.07 -3.48 -9.48
N GLU A 166 21.74 -3.03 -8.40
CA GLU A 166 23.14 -3.36 -8.11
C GLU A 166 23.31 -4.35 -6.96
N LYS A 167 22.40 -4.34 -5.96
CA LYS A 167 22.53 -5.08 -4.71
C LYS A 167 21.30 -5.91 -4.41
N MET A 168 21.50 -6.95 -3.63
CA MET A 168 20.42 -7.75 -3.06
C MET A 168 20.80 -8.17 -1.65
N ALA A 169 19.84 -8.09 -0.74
CA ALA A 169 19.96 -8.57 0.62
C ALA A 169 18.66 -9.27 1.04
N VAL A 170 18.76 -10.21 1.98
CA VAL A 170 17.62 -10.96 2.48
C VAL A 170 17.41 -10.63 3.96
N ARG A 171 16.23 -10.20 4.30
CA ARG A 171 15.81 -10.01 5.69
C ARG A 171 15.00 -11.21 6.13
N GLU A 172 15.58 -11.97 7.05
CA GLU A 172 14.91 -13.05 7.73
C GLU A 172 14.24 -12.57 9.02
N PRO A 173 13.21 -13.28 9.53
CA PRO A 173 12.67 -13.02 10.86
C PRO A 173 13.74 -13.22 11.93
N GLU A 174 13.67 -12.42 12.99
CA GLU A 174 14.51 -12.66 14.16
C GLU A 174 14.09 -13.96 14.87
N LYS A 175 14.99 -14.47 15.71
CA LYS A 175 14.69 -15.67 16.50
C LYS A 175 13.48 -15.41 17.41
N ASN A 176 12.47 -16.24 17.29
CA ASN A 176 11.18 -16.16 17.98
C ASN A 176 10.21 -15.07 17.43
N GLU A 177 10.44 -14.53 16.25
CA GLU A 177 9.43 -13.75 15.55
C GLU A 177 8.56 -14.66 14.68
N ASP A 178 7.24 -14.53 14.85
CA ASP A 178 6.21 -15.25 14.09
C ASP A 178 5.48 -14.32 13.11
N SER A 179 6.11 -13.21 12.76
CA SER A 179 5.59 -12.26 11.76
C SER A 179 6.69 -11.43 11.12
N LEU A 180 6.45 -10.97 9.91
CA LEU A 180 7.37 -10.13 9.16
C LEU A 180 6.60 -9.07 8.35
N VAL A 181 6.99 -7.81 8.48
CA VAL A 181 6.35 -6.67 7.80
C VAL A 181 7.21 -6.18 6.65
N CYS A 182 6.59 -5.83 5.54
CA CYS A 182 7.21 -5.21 4.37
C CYS A 182 6.42 -3.96 3.96
N ALA A 183 7.03 -2.79 4.00
CA ALA A 183 6.46 -1.55 3.48
C ALA A 183 7.21 -1.09 2.21
N ASN A 184 7.77 0.14 2.19
CA ASN A 184 8.46 0.69 1.02
C ASN A 184 9.87 1.23 1.33
N HIS A 185 10.51 0.75 2.40
CA HIS A 185 11.86 1.17 2.78
C HIS A 185 12.70 -0.02 3.20
N TYR A 186 14.00 0.05 2.98
CA TYR A 186 14.95 -1.01 3.31
C TYR A 186 15.26 -1.06 4.80
N LEU A 187 15.49 -2.26 5.30
CA LEU A 187 15.84 -2.53 6.69
C LEU A 187 17.06 -3.45 6.85
N THR A 188 17.53 -4.10 5.77
CA THR A 188 18.75 -4.91 5.83
C THR A 188 19.99 -4.07 6.12
N ALA A 189 21.00 -4.66 6.75
CA ALA A 189 22.24 -3.97 7.08
C ALA A 189 22.93 -3.36 5.85
N GLU A 190 22.80 -4.00 4.69
CA GLU A 190 23.39 -3.61 3.42
C GLU A 190 22.73 -2.42 2.75
N LEU A 191 21.44 -2.16 3.05
CA LEU A 191 20.60 -1.18 2.33
C LEU A 191 19.95 -0.13 3.21
N LYS A 192 19.81 -0.35 4.51
CA LYS A 192 19.07 0.55 5.42
C LYS A 192 19.63 1.97 5.46
N ASP A 193 20.94 2.10 5.36
CA ASP A 193 21.65 3.39 5.45
C ASP A 193 21.86 4.06 4.08
N ASP A 194 21.24 3.55 3.01
CA ASP A 194 21.26 4.20 1.70
C ASP A 194 20.65 5.61 1.80
N PRO A 195 21.34 6.67 1.30
CA PRO A 195 20.89 8.06 1.43
C PRO A 195 19.51 8.33 0.83
N ILE A 196 19.13 7.62 -0.26
CA ILE A 196 17.80 7.74 -0.86
C ILE A 196 16.75 7.09 0.05
N ASN A 197 17.05 5.91 0.62
CA ASN A 197 16.20 5.25 1.60
C ASN A 197 15.95 6.15 2.82
N GLU A 198 16.99 6.75 3.37
CA GLU A 198 16.87 7.64 4.52
C GLU A 198 16.07 8.92 4.21
N THR A 199 16.25 9.47 3.01
CA THR A 199 15.45 10.61 2.53
C THR A 199 13.99 10.22 2.37
N PHE A 200 13.71 9.06 1.78
CA PHE A 200 12.38 8.54 1.57
C PHE A 200 11.65 8.25 2.89
N LYS A 201 12.30 7.60 3.84
CA LYS A 201 11.74 7.33 5.18
C LYS A 201 11.26 8.62 5.89
N ARG A 202 11.98 9.73 5.72
CA ARG A 202 11.61 11.03 6.30
C ARG A 202 10.52 11.77 5.55
N ALA A 203 10.39 11.53 4.24
CA ALA A 203 9.51 12.28 3.35
C ALA A 203 8.15 11.62 3.11
N ASP A 204 8.09 10.30 3.17
CA ASP A 204 6.96 9.47 2.80
C ASP A 204 6.26 8.81 4.01
N THR A 205 5.23 8.03 3.73
CA THR A 205 4.37 7.37 4.72
C THR A 205 4.75 5.92 5.00
N SER A 206 5.86 5.45 4.47
CA SER A 206 6.29 4.06 4.61
C SER A 206 6.55 3.66 6.07
N VAL A 207 7.20 4.54 6.84
CA VAL A 207 7.53 4.27 8.26
C VAL A 207 6.28 4.16 9.13
N PRO A 208 5.35 5.14 9.16
CA PRO A 208 4.15 5.02 9.99
C PRO A 208 3.29 3.80 9.62
N ARG A 209 3.20 3.41 8.34
CA ARG A 209 2.47 2.19 7.94
C ARG A 209 3.18 0.93 8.45
N PHE A 210 4.50 0.89 8.37
CA PHE A 210 5.29 -0.21 8.92
C PHE A 210 5.11 -0.35 10.44
N GLU A 211 5.21 0.76 11.17
CA GLU A 211 5.01 0.81 12.63
C GLU A 211 3.62 0.33 13.01
N ARG A 212 2.57 0.86 12.35
CA ARG A 212 1.19 0.47 12.64
C ARG A 212 0.93 -1.02 12.35
N MET A 213 1.44 -1.54 11.26
CA MET A 213 1.34 -2.97 10.93
C MET A 213 2.03 -3.82 12.00
N THR A 214 3.23 -3.42 12.42
CA THR A 214 3.99 -4.13 13.47
C THR A 214 3.25 -4.11 14.81
N GLU A 215 2.63 -2.99 15.20
CA GLU A 215 1.80 -2.91 16.40
C GLU A 215 0.65 -3.90 16.37
N LEU A 216 -0.07 -3.98 15.24
CA LEU A 216 -1.23 -4.85 15.10
C LEU A 216 -0.86 -6.33 15.11
N LEU A 217 0.29 -6.70 14.56
CA LEU A 217 0.78 -8.07 14.55
C LEU A 217 1.34 -8.52 15.91
N ARG A 218 1.87 -7.58 16.72
CA ARG A 218 2.41 -7.85 18.06
C ARG A 218 1.37 -7.82 19.17
N GLY A 219 0.11 -7.51 18.88
CA GLY A 219 -0.96 -7.47 19.87
C GLY A 219 -1.16 -8.82 20.54
N GLU A 220 -1.17 -8.85 21.89
CA GLU A 220 -1.16 -10.07 22.72
C GLU A 220 -2.35 -11.02 22.51
N THR A 221 -3.40 -10.58 21.81
CA THR A 221 -4.66 -11.33 21.69
C THR A 221 -4.88 -11.97 20.32
N ASN A 222 -4.00 -11.77 19.37
CA ASN A 222 -4.32 -12.09 17.97
C ASN A 222 -3.69 -13.41 17.53
N ARG A 223 -4.45 -14.48 17.68
CA ARG A 223 -4.32 -15.62 16.78
C ARG A 223 -4.96 -15.22 15.46
N LEU A 224 -4.14 -14.83 14.51
CA LEU A 224 -4.60 -14.34 13.21
C LEU A 224 -5.26 -15.48 12.42
N ASP A 225 -6.41 -15.18 11.88
CA ASP A 225 -7.07 -15.91 10.80
C ASP A 225 -7.25 -14.97 9.59
N ALA A 226 -7.89 -15.43 8.53
CA ALA A 226 -8.12 -14.63 7.34
C ALA A 226 -8.96 -13.37 7.61
N ALA A 227 -9.93 -13.44 8.53
CA ALA A 227 -10.77 -12.30 8.90
C ALA A 227 -9.97 -11.24 9.67
N ALA A 228 -9.14 -11.65 10.61
CA ALA A 228 -8.23 -10.77 11.34
C ALA A 228 -7.20 -10.13 10.38
N CYS A 229 -6.66 -10.88 9.42
CA CYS A 229 -5.79 -10.34 8.38
C CYS A 229 -6.50 -9.25 7.55
N ALA A 230 -7.74 -9.49 7.12
CA ALA A 230 -8.52 -8.50 6.39
C ALA A 230 -8.82 -7.26 7.26
N ALA A 231 -9.10 -7.44 8.56
CA ALA A 231 -9.31 -6.34 9.50
C ALA A 231 -8.06 -5.47 9.66
N ILE A 232 -6.87 -6.08 9.75
CA ILE A 232 -5.58 -5.36 9.74
C ILE A 232 -5.41 -4.54 8.46
N LEU A 233 -5.68 -5.13 7.30
CA LEU A 233 -5.57 -4.43 6.01
C LEU A 233 -6.57 -3.27 5.87
N ARG A 234 -7.66 -3.29 6.63
CA ARG A 234 -8.71 -2.25 6.69
C ARG A 234 -8.46 -1.20 7.78
N ASP A 235 -7.39 -1.31 8.58
CA ASP A 235 -7.12 -0.36 9.67
C ASP A 235 -6.83 1.05 9.15
N ARG A 236 -7.59 2.04 9.63
CA ARG A 236 -7.53 3.45 9.25
C ARG A 236 -6.86 4.34 10.30
N ARG A 237 -6.25 3.73 11.32
CA ARG A 237 -5.57 4.46 12.40
C ARG A 237 -4.08 4.64 12.09
N LEU A 238 -3.48 5.61 12.75
CA LEU A 238 -2.04 5.81 12.76
C LEU A 238 -1.38 4.99 13.88
N PRO A 239 -0.03 4.92 13.92
CA PRO A 239 0.70 4.33 15.06
C PRO A 239 0.20 4.85 16.41
N GLY A 240 0.14 3.93 17.40
CA GLY A 240 -0.47 4.17 18.69
C GLY A 240 -2.01 4.17 18.68
N GLY A 241 -2.66 3.75 17.59
CA GLY A 241 -4.11 3.72 17.45
C GLY A 241 -4.75 5.11 17.28
N ALA A 242 -3.97 6.14 16.96
CA ALA A 242 -4.46 7.51 16.84
C ALA A 242 -5.43 7.68 15.64
N LEU A 243 -6.53 8.40 15.87
CA LEU A 243 -7.46 8.81 14.81
C LEU A 243 -6.90 10.04 14.09
N ALA A 244 -6.97 10.05 12.75
CA ALA A 244 -6.45 11.14 11.92
C ALA A 244 -7.37 11.52 10.75
N GLY A 245 -8.64 11.16 10.84
CA GLY A 245 -9.60 11.24 9.74
C GLY A 245 -9.39 10.16 8.68
N ASN A 246 -10.41 9.91 7.88
CA ASN A 246 -10.36 8.90 6.84
C ASN A 246 -9.56 9.40 5.62
N GLY A 247 -8.84 8.50 4.98
CA GLY A 247 -7.98 8.85 3.84
C GLY A 247 -6.58 9.35 4.22
N HIS A 248 -6.19 9.25 5.49
CA HIS A 248 -4.84 9.63 5.91
C HIS A 248 -3.80 8.66 5.35
N ARG A 249 -2.85 9.17 4.58
CA ARG A 249 -1.84 8.37 3.84
C ARG A 249 -0.89 7.57 4.74
N GLY A 250 -0.77 7.94 6.00
CA GLY A 250 0.02 7.21 7.01
C GLY A 250 -0.70 6.00 7.62
N SER A 251 -1.99 5.79 7.34
CA SER A 251 -2.73 4.59 7.77
C SER A 251 -2.50 3.41 6.82
N LEU A 252 -2.84 2.20 7.26
CA LEU A 252 -2.78 1.00 6.43
C LEU A 252 -3.87 0.98 5.35
N ASN A 253 -5.01 1.61 5.64
CA ASN A 253 -6.10 1.82 4.71
C ASN A 253 -6.32 3.31 4.45
N PRO A 254 -5.56 3.92 3.54
CA PRO A 254 -5.75 5.31 3.15
C PRO A 254 -6.87 5.49 2.10
N LEU A 255 -7.69 4.47 1.86
CA LEU A 255 -8.80 4.47 0.88
C LEU A 255 -8.33 4.78 -0.56
N ILE A 256 -7.23 4.16 -0.96
CA ILE A 256 -6.62 4.29 -2.29
C ILE A 256 -6.04 2.96 -2.80
N ALA A 257 -6.25 1.86 -2.08
CA ALA A 257 -5.77 0.56 -2.52
C ALA A 257 -6.44 0.18 -3.85
N THR A 258 -5.64 -0.11 -4.85
CA THR A 258 -6.11 -0.63 -6.14
C THR A 258 -6.29 -2.14 -6.12
N HIS A 259 -5.66 -2.85 -5.18
CA HIS A 259 -6.05 -4.19 -4.77
C HIS A 259 -5.61 -4.53 -3.34
N SER A 260 -6.29 -5.51 -2.75
CA SER A 260 -5.94 -6.09 -1.45
C SER A 260 -6.18 -7.59 -1.47
N VAL A 261 -5.25 -8.34 -0.89
CA VAL A 261 -5.32 -9.81 -0.84
C VAL A 261 -4.96 -10.33 0.54
N VAL A 262 -5.55 -11.49 0.88
CA VAL A 262 -5.09 -12.35 1.97
C VAL A 262 -4.79 -13.72 1.36
N MET A 263 -3.75 -14.38 1.79
CA MET A 263 -3.33 -15.70 1.32
C MET A 263 -3.04 -16.60 2.51
N ASP A 264 -3.64 -17.77 2.53
CA ASP A 264 -3.32 -18.85 3.46
C ASP A 264 -2.52 -19.92 2.71
N LEU A 265 -1.21 -19.94 2.92
CA LEU A 265 -0.31 -20.84 2.22
C LEU A 265 -0.46 -22.28 2.72
N THR A 266 -0.91 -22.46 3.97
CA THR A 266 -1.15 -23.77 4.56
C THR A 266 -2.40 -24.41 4.00
N ALA A 267 -3.51 -23.68 4.00
CA ALA A 267 -4.79 -24.16 3.48
C ALA A 267 -4.90 -24.10 1.95
N GLY A 268 -4.03 -23.35 1.27
CA GLY A 268 -4.11 -23.12 -0.16
C GLY A 268 -5.29 -22.23 -0.58
N ILE A 269 -5.66 -21.24 0.25
CA ILE A 269 -6.79 -20.35 -0.02
C ILE A 269 -6.28 -18.93 -0.30
N PHE A 270 -6.81 -18.34 -1.36
CA PHE A 270 -6.51 -16.99 -1.79
C PHE A 270 -7.79 -16.12 -1.70
N TRP A 271 -7.73 -15.03 -0.96
CA TRP A 271 -8.82 -14.05 -0.88
C TRP A 271 -8.46 -12.79 -1.65
N ALA A 272 -9.36 -12.36 -2.53
CA ALA A 272 -9.27 -11.10 -3.25
C ALA A 272 -10.37 -10.14 -2.79
N ALA A 273 -9.99 -8.92 -2.40
CA ALA A 273 -10.97 -7.91 -2.04
C ALA A 273 -11.75 -7.43 -3.28
N THR A 274 -13.05 -7.25 -3.15
CA THR A 274 -13.89 -6.57 -4.16
C THR A 274 -13.89 -5.05 -3.94
N PRO A 275 -14.19 -4.22 -4.99
CA PRO A 275 -14.31 -2.77 -4.83
C PRO A 275 -15.38 -2.33 -3.80
N PRO A 276 -15.28 -1.10 -3.27
CA PRO A 276 -14.18 -0.15 -3.46
C PRO A 276 -13.00 -0.46 -2.55
N HIS A 277 -11.81 -0.32 -3.07
CA HIS A 277 -10.53 -0.54 -2.38
C HIS A 277 -10.46 -1.94 -1.73
N GLN A 278 -10.17 -2.03 -0.41
CA GLN A 278 -10.24 -3.26 0.39
C GLN A 278 -11.51 -3.30 1.28
N LEU A 279 -12.49 -2.44 1.02
CA LEU A 279 -13.72 -2.36 1.83
C LEU A 279 -14.76 -3.38 1.42
N GLY A 280 -14.80 -3.81 0.16
CA GLY A 280 -15.72 -4.85 -0.32
C GLY A 280 -15.42 -6.22 0.29
N LYS A 281 -16.17 -7.24 -0.11
CA LYS A 281 -15.97 -8.62 0.32
C LYS A 281 -14.59 -9.11 -0.09
N PHE A 282 -13.97 -9.95 0.74
CA PHE A 282 -12.81 -10.73 0.31
C PHE A 282 -13.32 -12.09 -0.18
N VAL A 283 -13.39 -12.25 -1.50
CA VAL A 283 -13.88 -13.48 -2.14
C VAL A 283 -12.77 -14.53 -2.10
N ALA A 284 -13.11 -15.72 -1.63
CA ALA A 284 -12.20 -16.85 -1.43
C ALA A 284 -12.13 -17.78 -2.64
N PHE A 285 -10.91 -18.22 -2.97
CA PHE A 285 -10.60 -19.16 -4.05
C PHE A 285 -9.67 -20.25 -3.53
N ASP A 286 -9.95 -21.50 -3.88
CA ASP A 286 -9.01 -22.61 -3.68
C ASP A 286 -7.95 -22.58 -4.78
N VAL A 287 -6.68 -22.47 -4.41
CA VAL A 287 -5.56 -22.42 -5.38
C VAL A 287 -5.42 -23.74 -6.15
N ASN A 288 -5.91 -24.86 -5.60
CA ASN A 288 -5.90 -26.17 -6.26
C ASN A 288 -7.08 -26.37 -7.21
N ALA A 289 -8.19 -25.65 -6.99
CA ALA A 289 -9.40 -25.69 -7.82
C ALA A 289 -9.98 -24.28 -8.01
N PRO A 290 -9.22 -23.37 -8.64
CA PRO A 290 -9.53 -21.93 -8.61
C PRO A 290 -10.76 -21.55 -9.44
N GLU A 291 -11.30 -22.46 -10.26
CA GLU A 291 -12.59 -22.32 -10.93
C GLU A 291 -13.78 -22.43 -9.97
N LYS A 292 -13.54 -22.91 -8.73
CA LYS A 292 -14.56 -23.04 -7.69
C LYS A 292 -14.43 -21.92 -6.68
N LEU A 293 -15.47 -21.11 -6.56
CA LEU A 293 -15.60 -20.16 -5.47
C LEU A 293 -15.84 -20.92 -4.15
N LEU A 294 -15.33 -20.33 -3.05
CA LEU A 294 -15.58 -20.81 -1.68
C LEU A 294 -16.48 -19.80 -0.96
N PRO A 295 -17.82 -19.82 -1.17
CA PRO A 295 -18.73 -18.82 -0.60
C PRO A 295 -18.70 -18.80 0.93
N GLU A 296 -18.53 -19.96 1.55
CA GLU A 296 -18.47 -20.15 3.02
C GLU A 296 -17.20 -19.54 3.65
N ALA A 297 -16.12 -19.47 2.87
CA ALA A 297 -14.84 -18.85 3.29
C ALA A 297 -14.75 -17.37 2.88
N THR A 298 -15.72 -16.82 2.14
CA THR A 298 -15.75 -15.42 1.71
C THR A 298 -16.01 -14.53 2.92
N LEU A 299 -15.12 -13.52 3.13
CA LEU A 299 -15.22 -12.59 4.22
C LEU A 299 -16.18 -11.42 3.88
N PRO A 300 -16.94 -10.92 4.85
CA PRO A 300 -17.89 -9.83 4.63
C PRO A 300 -17.19 -8.51 4.28
N GLU A 301 -17.95 -7.60 3.70
CA GLU A 301 -17.54 -6.21 3.49
C GLU A 301 -17.30 -5.47 4.82
N ASP A 302 -16.51 -4.39 4.76
CA ASP A 302 -16.28 -3.50 5.90
C ASP A 302 -17.58 -2.72 6.24
N SER A 303 -17.93 -2.66 7.53
CA SER A 303 -19.07 -1.89 8.00
C SER A 303 -19.03 -0.41 7.58
N PHE A 304 -17.85 0.12 7.34
CA PHE A 304 -17.66 1.49 6.83
C PHE A 304 -18.36 1.76 5.49
N LEU A 305 -18.64 0.72 4.69
CA LEU A 305 -19.49 0.83 3.50
C LEU A 305 -20.97 0.98 3.87
N THR A 306 -21.43 0.20 4.83
CA THR A 306 -22.84 0.05 5.16
C THR A 306 -23.36 1.07 6.19
N ASP A 307 -22.47 1.58 7.05
CA ASP A 307 -22.78 2.63 8.04
C ASP A 307 -22.75 4.07 7.47
N GLY A 308 -22.44 4.21 6.19
CA GLY A 308 -22.36 5.50 5.51
C GLY A 308 -21.01 6.22 5.65
N GLY A 309 -20.05 5.65 6.36
CA GLY A 309 -18.72 6.25 6.56
C GLY A 309 -17.98 6.51 5.26
N TYR A 310 -18.00 5.56 4.32
CA TYR A 310 -17.37 5.73 3.00
C TYR A 310 -18.04 6.82 2.16
N LYS A 311 -19.40 6.91 2.21
CA LYS A 311 -20.13 7.99 1.54
C LYS A 311 -19.74 9.37 2.08
N ASN A 312 -19.61 9.49 3.40
CA ASN A 312 -19.17 10.73 4.03
C ASN A 312 -17.72 11.08 3.66
N TYR A 313 -16.83 10.09 3.63
CA TYR A 313 -15.45 10.29 3.14
C TYR A 313 -15.41 10.83 1.71
N LEU A 314 -16.18 10.25 0.78
CA LEU A 314 -16.24 10.73 -0.61
C LEU A 314 -16.80 12.15 -0.70
N ALA A 315 -17.81 12.49 0.10
CA ALA A 315 -18.33 13.85 0.17
C ALA A 315 -17.26 14.84 0.65
N ALA A 316 -16.53 14.50 1.73
CA ALA A 316 -15.43 15.32 2.22
C ALA A 316 -14.31 15.50 1.21
N LYS A 317 -13.96 14.45 0.46
CA LYS A 317 -12.94 14.53 -0.61
C LYS A 317 -13.36 15.50 -1.72
N ASN A 318 -14.63 15.47 -2.11
CA ASN A 318 -15.20 16.41 -3.08
C ASN A 318 -15.20 17.85 -2.53
N ASP A 319 -15.63 18.03 -1.27
CA ASP A 319 -15.65 19.34 -0.61
C ASP A 319 -14.24 19.96 -0.52
N LEU A 320 -13.20 19.17 -0.23
CA LEU A 320 -11.80 19.62 -0.23
C LEU A 320 -11.33 20.03 -1.64
N SER A 321 -11.73 19.30 -2.66
CA SER A 321 -11.44 19.63 -4.05
C SER A 321 -12.12 20.95 -4.47
N ASP A 322 -13.38 21.12 -4.09
CA ASP A 322 -14.14 22.37 -4.34
C ASP A 322 -13.53 23.55 -3.58
N CYS A 323 -13.12 23.38 -2.33
CA CYS A 323 -12.40 24.38 -1.57
C CYS A 323 -11.11 24.82 -2.28
N ALA A 324 -10.29 23.85 -2.72
CA ALA A 324 -9.04 24.15 -3.43
C ALA A 324 -9.28 24.87 -4.76
N LEU A 325 -10.33 24.50 -5.49
CA LEU A 325 -10.74 25.17 -6.74
C LEU A 325 -11.24 26.59 -6.48
N ALA A 326 -12.06 26.79 -5.46
CA ALA A 326 -12.57 28.10 -5.06
C ALA A 326 -11.42 29.03 -4.64
N LEU A 327 -10.45 28.53 -3.87
CA LEU A 327 -9.23 29.28 -3.50
C LEU A 327 -8.44 29.71 -4.73
N LYS A 328 -8.28 28.86 -5.75
CA LYS A 328 -7.62 29.23 -7.01
C LYS A 328 -8.33 30.34 -7.76
N LYS A 329 -9.67 30.39 -7.68
CA LYS A 329 -10.52 31.41 -8.32
C LYS A 329 -10.75 32.65 -7.46
N GLY A 330 -10.21 32.73 -6.24
CA GLY A 330 -10.41 33.85 -5.32
C GLY A 330 -11.78 33.87 -4.61
N GLY A 331 -12.56 32.79 -4.71
CA GLY A 331 -13.89 32.67 -4.12
C GLY A 331 -13.85 32.27 -2.64
N LEU A 332 -13.45 33.17 -1.74
CA LEU A 332 -13.22 32.85 -0.33
C LEU A 332 -14.47 32.41 0.45
N VAL A 333 -15.66 32.90 0.11
CA VAL A 333 -16.92 32.47 0.76
C VAL A 333 -17.17 31.00 0.42
N LYS A 334 -17.14 30.63 -0.85
CA LYS A 334 -17.34 29.25 -1.30
C LYS A 334 -16.26 28.31 -0.74
N ALA A 335 -15.00 28.77 -0.67
CA ALA A 335 -13.93 27.97 -0.08
C ALA A 335 -14.19 27.69 1.40
N LEU A 336 -14.67 28.68 2.16
CA LEU A 336 -15.01 28.49 3.58
C LEU A 336 -16.17 27.51 3.77
N GLU A 337 -17.26 27.65 3.01
CA GLU A 337 -18.40 26.73 3.05
C GLU A 337 -17.96 25.29 2.75
N SER A 338 -17.13 25.10 1.70
CA SER A 338 -16.65 23.78 1.29
C SER A 338 -15.76 23.14 2.36
N VAL A 339 -14.81 23.87 2.96
CA VAL A 339 -13.94 23.27 3.99
C VAL A 339 -14.71 22.95 5.29
N GLN A 340 -15.73 23.72 5.63
CA GLN A 340 -16.61 23.43 6.76
C GLN A 340 -17.47 22.16 6.50
N ALA A 341 -17.93 21.98 5.27
CA ALA A 341 -18.62 20.75 4.88
C ALA A 341 -17.69 19.53 4.95
N ALA A 342 -16.44 19.68 4.48
CA ALA A 342 -15.43 18.63 4.60
C ALA A 342 -15.16 18.23 6.06
N GLU A 343 -15.05 19.20 6.97
CA GLU A 343 -14.85 18.91 8.40
C GLU A 343 -16.03 18.16 9.02
N LYS A 344 -17.26 18.51 8.62
CA LYS A 344 -18.47 17.80 9.07
C LYS A 344 -18.49 16.35 8.59
N ASN A 345 -18.07 16.10 7.36
CA ASN A 345 -18.11 14.78 6.71
C ASN A 345 -16.91 13.88 7.07
N ASN A 346 -15.76 14.45 7.38
CA ASN A 346 -14.53 13.74 7.76
C ASN A 346 -13.77 14.52 8.86
N PRO A 347 -14.28 14.52 10.10
CA PRO A 347 -13.72 15.33 11.15
C PRO A 347 -12.29 14.94 11.53
N GLY A 348 -11.48 15.95 11.86
CA GLY A 348 -10.11 15.77 12.33
C GLY A 348 -9.09 15.41 11.23
N PHE A 349 -9.48 15.42 9.97
CA PHE A 349 -8.54 15.21 8.88
C PHE A 349 -7.68 16.48 8.68
N TYR A 350 -6.35 16.35 8.79
CA TYR A 350 -5.43 17.51 8.80
C TYR A 350 -5.58 18.45 7.61
N GLN A 351 -5.99 17.94 6.42
CA GLN A 351 -6.19 18.78 5.23
C GLN A 351 -7.35 19.74 5.38
N ASN A 352 -8.37 19.41 6.18
CA ASN A 352 -9.46 20.33 6.50
C ASN A 352 -8.92 21.58 7.20
N SER A 353 -8.14 21.38 8.27
CA SER A 353 -7.52 22.47 9.01
C SER A 353 -6.48 23.24 8.17
N TRP A 354 -5.74 22.57 7.29
CA TRP A 354 -4.80 23.23 6.38
C TRP A 354 -5.52 24.14 5.38
N LEU A 355 -6.54 23.65 4.68
CA LEU A 355 -7.31 24.47 3.74
C LEU A 355 -8.08 25.60 4.46
N LEU A 356 -8.60 25.34 5.65
CA LEU A 356 -9.19 26.38 6.48
C LEU A 356 -8.17 27.49 6.80
N ALA A 357 -6.93 27.13 7.14
CA ALA A 357 -5.87 28.11 7.38
C ALA A 357 -5.58 28.96 6.14
N GLU A 358 -5.56 28.36 4.95
CA GLU A 358 -5.39 29.09 3.69
C GLU A 358 -6.54 30.09 3.44
N VAL A 359 -7.77 29.69 3.69
CA VAL A 359 -8.96 30.58 3.55
C VAL A 359 -8.86 31.75 4.51
N LEU A 360 -8.63 31.48 5.81
CA LEU A 360 -8.56 32.49 6.85
C LEU A 360 -7.40 33.49 6.62
N PHE A 361 -6.25 32.97 6.20
CA PHE A 361 -5.10 33.79 5.85
C PHE A 361 -5.42 34.79 4.74
N ARG A 362 -6.10 34.33 3.67
CA ARG A 362 -6.52 35.20 2.55
C ARG A 362 -7.65 36.17 2.93
N GLN A 363 -8.41 35.86 3.97
CA GLN A 363 -9.40 36.78 4.55
C GLN A 363 -8.76 37.86 5.48
N GLY A 364 -7.44 37.80 5.71
CA GLY A 364 -6.72 38.69 6.64
C GLY A 364 -6.86 38.27 8.12
N LYS A 365 -7.45 37.14 8.43
CA LYS A 365 -7.67 36.61 9.78
C LYS A 365 -6.44 35.84 10.29
N GLN A 366 -5.33 36.57 10.52
CA GLN A 366 -4.02 35.98 10.76
C GLN A 366 -3.98 35.06 12.00
N ALA A 367 -4.56 35.48 13.11
CA ALA A 367 -4.57 34.69 14.35
C ALA A 367 -5.34 33.37 14.21
N GLU A 368 -6.49 33.41 13.56
CA GLU A 368 -7.33 32.23 13.29
C GLU A 368 -6.60 31.28 12.29
N ALA A 369 -5.95 31.83 11.27
CA ALA A 369 -5.15 31.07 10.32
C ALA A 369 -3.97 30.35 11.01
N ALA A 370 -3.24 31.03 11.90
CA ALA A 370 -2.17 30.44 12.68
C ALA A 370 -2.68 29.30 13.59
N GLN A 371 -3.85 29.45 14.20
CA GLN A 371 -4.47 28.38 15.00
C GLN A 371 -4.83 27.17 14.14
N ALA A 372 -5.43 27.38 12.97
CA ALA A 372 -5.76 26.31 12.03
C ALA A 372 -4.50 25.57 11.50
N CYS A 373 -3.40 26.30 11.24
CA CYS A 373 -2.10 25.68 10.91
C CYS A 373 -1.60 24.76 12.03
N ARG A 374 -1.67 25.19 13.30
CA ARG A 374 -1.28 24.36 14.45
C ARG A 374 -2.14 23.10 14.55
N GLN A 375 -3.45 23.21 14.32
CA GLN A 375 -4.35 22.05 14.28
C GLN A 375 -3.97 21.09 13.13
N ALA A 376 -3.69 21.63 11.95
CA ALA A 376 -3.24 20.82 10.83
C ALA A 376 -1.93 20.07 11.14
N LEU A 377 -0.96 20.72 11.75
CA LEU A 377 0.31 20.10 12.18
C LEU A 377 0.11 19.03 13.26
N ALA A 378 -0.80 19.28 14.22
CA ALA A 378 -1.17 18.30 15.25
C ALA A 378 -1.84 17.04 14.64
N GLY A 379 -2.55 17.18 13.51
CA GLY A 379 -3.11 16.08 12.74
C GLY A 379 -2.08 15.21 11.99
N LYS A 380 -0.78 15.46 12.22
CA LYS A 380 0.35 14.69 11.67
C LYS A 380 0.32 14.63 10.13
N PRO A 381 0.50 15.75 9.40
CA PRO A 381 0.49 15.76 7.94
C PRO A 381 1.33 14.62 7.37
N ALA A 382 0.76 13.90 6.43
CA ALA A 382 1.29 12.62 5.97
C ALA A 382 2.67 12.74 5.29
N LEU A 383 2.85 13.80 4.49
CA LEU A 383 4.07 14.00 3.70
C LEU A 383 4.90 15.17 4.24
N ALA A 384 6.22 15.05 4.21
CA ALA A 384 7.12 16.13 4.65
C ALA A 384 6.90 17.45 3.88
N GLY A 385 6.59 17.37 2.58
CA GLY A 385 6.28 18.55 1.77
C GLY A 385 5.01 19.28 2.22
N GLU A 386 4.00 18.54 2.66
CA GLU A 386 2.77 19.14 3.22
C GLU A 386 3.05 19.81 4.56
N ARG A 387 3.76 19.11 5.45
CA ARG A 387 4.18 19.66 6.75
C ARG A 387 4.95 20.98 6.59
N ARG A 388 5.90 21.03 5.64
CA ARG A 388 6.66 22.24 5.34
C ARG A 388 5.75 23.37 4.86
N LYS A 389 4.83 23.12 3.93
CA LYS A 389 3.89 24.16 3.44
C LYS A 389 3.00 24.71 4.54
N ILE A 390 2.51 23.83 5.44
CA ILE A 390 1.69 24.26 6.59
C ILE A 390 2.54 25.11 7.55
N GLN A 391 3.79 24.74 7.79
CA GLN A 391 4.71 25.52 8.64
C GLN A 391 5.00 26.88 8.01
N GLU A 392 5.31 26.96 6.73
CA GLU A 392 5.52 28.22 6.00
C GLU A 392 4.29 29.15 6.08
N LEU A 393 3.07 28.58 6.01
CA LEU A 393 1.85 29.36 6.20
C LEU A 393 1.70 29.84 7.64
N LEU A 394 2.00 29.01 8.62
CA LEU A 394 2.00 29.36 10.04
C LEU A 394 2.96 30.52 10.32
N ASP A 395 4.19 30.44 9.81
CA ASP A 395 5.21 31.48 9.99
C ASP A 395 4.74 32.83 9.41
N ARG A 396 4.16 32.80 8.21
CA ARG A 396 3.56 33.99 7.57
C ARG A 396 2.39 34.56 8.36
N ALA A 397 1.55 33.71 8.95
CA ALA A 397 0.41 34.12 9.74
C ALA A 397 0.78 34.66 11.14
N THR A 398 1.99 34.37 11.63
CA THR A 398 2.49 34.82 12.93
C THR A 398 3.42 36.03 12.87
N VAL A 399 3.95 36.38 11.68
CA VAL A 399 4.71 37.61 11.50
C VAL A 399 3.76 38.80 11.60
N GLN A 400 3.77 39.46 12.74
CA GLN A 400 3.09 40.76 12.88
C GLN A 400 3.77 41.78 11.96
N LYS A 401 2.96 42.42 11.08
CA LYS A 401 3.39 43.63 10.37
C LYS A 401 3.44 44.81 11.30
#